data_7ea0f6743da8039cd5337f3d9cbe0c7f
#
_entry.id   7ea0f6743da8039cd5337f3d9cbe0c7f
#
_cell.length_a   1.000
_cell.length_b   1.000
_cell.length_c   1.000
_cell.angle_alpha   90.00
_cell.angle_beta   90.00
_cell.angle_gamma   90.00
#
_symmetry.space_group_name_H-M   'P 1'
#
loop_
_entity.id
_entity.type
_entity.pdbx_description
1 polymer ?
#
loop_
_entity_poly.entity_id
_entity_poly.type
_entity_poly.pdbx_seq_one_letter_code
_entity_poly.pdbx_strand_id
1 'polypeptide(L)'
;CRVGISTSVSVDHATPAAFYAHQGQRSSYYNVGLDLIDANFDFYAGSDFLDPTNKKAAGSNSERLYTLVDKAGYTIARGYKDYQKKAKKSDKLILLQPATATDNSAIPYAIDRKKGDMTLTEITRAGINFLSKDLSKGFFLMVEGGKIDWACHSNDAATVFHEVMDMDNAIKVAYEFYEQHPDETLIVVTADHETGGIVLGKGPYTLNLQA
;
A
#
# COMPACT_ATOMS: atom_id res chain seq x y z
N CYS A 1 10.14 -1.04 18.07
CA CYS A 1 10.31 -1.51 16.69
C CYS A 1 9.77 -0.45 15.74
N ARG A 2 10.28 -0.40 14.52
CA ARG A 2 9.78 0.49 13.47
C ARG A 2 8.56 -0.15 12.79
N VAL A 3 7.63 0.67 12.31
CA VAL A 3 6.38 0.16 11.72
C VAL A 3 6.13 0.79 10.35
N GLY A 4 5.75 -0.05 9.38
CA GLY A 4 5.32 0.38 8.06
C GLY A 4 4.03 -0.30 7.61
N ILE A 5 3.18 0.46 6.94
CA ILE A 5 1.92 -0.02 6.34
C ILE A 5 1.92 0.37 4.87
N SER A 6 1.77 -0.61 4.01
CA SER A 6 1.87 -0.44 2.55
C SER A 6 0.74 -1.14 1.83
N THR A 7 0.29 -0.56 0.73
CA THR A 7 -0.83 -1.10 -0.04
C THR A 7 -0.75 -0.69 -1.50
N SER A 8 -1.41 -1.42 -2.38
CA SER A 8 -1.65 -1.03 -3.77
C SER A 8 -2.89 -0.13 -3.94
N VAL A 9 -3.69 0.05 -2.90
CA VAL A 9 -4.84 0.98 -2.86
C VAL A 9 -4.48 2.27 -2.11
N SER A 10 -5.46 3.09 -1.71
CA SER A 10 -5.20 4.31 -0.93
C SER A 10 -4.70 3.99 0.48
N VAL A 11 -3.86 4.87 1.02
CA VAL A 11 -3.28 4.67 2.36
C VAL A 11 -4.33 4.65 3.47
N ASP A 12 -5.49 5.27 3.24
CA ASP A 12 -6.64 5.37 4.13
C ASP A 12 -7.77 4.37 3.78
N HIS A 13 -7.50 3.38 2.91
CA HIS A 13 -8.44 2.28 2.64
C HIS A 13 -8.60 1.37 3.88
N ALA A 14 -9.66 0.56 3.89
CA ALA A 14 -10.06 -0.21 5.08
C ALA A 14 -8.97 -1.15 5.61
N THR A 15 -8.30 -1.90 4.75
CA THR A 15 -7.26 -2.87 5.16
C THR A 15 -6.04 -2.19 5.79
N PRO A 16 -5.36 -1.22 5.13
CA PRO A 16 -4.27 -0.51 5.80
C PRO A 16 -4.75 0.25 7.04
N ALA A 17 -5.94 0.85 7.00
CA ALA A 17 -6.52 1.58 8.12
C ALA A 17 -6.76 0.71 9.36
N ALA A 18 -7.07 -0.59 9.20
CA ALA A 18 -7.27 -1.51 10.32
C ALA A 18 -6.03 -1.65 11.24
N PHE A 19 -4.85 -1.29 10.76
CA PHE A 19 -3.61 -1.33 11.54
C PHE A 19 -3.37 -0.07 12.39
N TYR A 20 -4.07 1.04 12.12
CA TYR A 20 -3.81 2.30 12.80
C TYR A 20 -5.05 3.14 13.14
N ALA A 21 -6.21 2.90 12.50
CA ALA A 21 -7.38 3.75 12.67
C ALA A 21 -8.42 3.15 13.63
N HIS A 22 -9.18 4.04 14.30
CA HIS A 22 -10.22 3.69 15.27
C HIS A 22 -11.58 4.32 14.93
N GLN A 23 -11.89 4.42 13.62
CA GLN A 23 -13.13 5.02 13.14
C GLN A 23 -14.29 4.01 13.09
N GLY A 24 -15.48 4.43 13.47
CA GLY A 24 -16.69 3.60 13.40
C GLY A 24 -17.18 3.31 11.98
N GLN A 25 -16.68 4.04 10.97
CA GLN A 25 -17.04 3.87 9.57
C GLN A 25 -15.80 3.99 8.67
N ARG A 26 -15.58 3.00 7.80
CA ARG A 26 -14.46 2.99 6.84
C ARG A 26 -14.45 4.18 5.88
N SER A 27 -15.61 4.78 5.64
CA SER A 27 -15.74 5.92 4.71
C SER A 27 -15.43 7.29 5.34
N SER A 28 -15.03 7.33 6.61
CA SER A 28 -14.56 8.54 7.29
C SER A 28 -13.09 8.83 6.95
N TYR A 29 -12.77 8.86 5.64
CA TYR A 29 -11.40 8.89 5.14
C TYR A 29 -10.53 10.02 5.70
N TYR A 30 -11.09 11.22 5.88
CA TYR A 30 -10.33 12.32 6.49
C TYR A 30 -9.93 11.98 7.94
N ASN A 31 -10.86 11.43 8.73
CA ASN A 31 -10.57 11.03 10.11
C ASN A 31 -9.60 9.85 10.17
N VAL A 32 -9.73 8.88 9.24
CA VAL A 32 -8.75 7.80 9.08
C VAL A 32 -7.36 8.38 8.79
N GLY A 33 -7.27 9.44 7.98
CA GLY A 33 -6.02 10.15 7.72
C GLY A 33 -5.48 10.88 8.96
N LEU A 34 -6.33 11.35 9.88
CA LEU A 34 -5.90 11.90 11.17
C LEU A 34 -5.36 10.78 12.08
N ASP A 35 -6.05 9.65 12.15
CA ASP A 35 -5.60 8.48 12.91
C ASP A 35 -4.23 7.95 12.43
N LEU A 36 -3.95 8.04 11.10
CA LEU A 36 -2.64 7.72 10.55
C LEU A 36 -1.54 8.61 11.17
N ILE A 37 -1.81 9.89 11.33
CA ILE A 37 -0.88 10.85 11.95
C ILE A 37 -0.70 10.52 13.44
N ASP A 38 -1.78 10.24 14.14
CA ASP A 38 -1.79 9.93 15.58
C ASP A 38 -1.08 8.59 15.89
N ALA A 39 -1.22 7.58 15.02
CA ALA A 39 -0.50 6.31 15.13
C ALA A 39 1.02 6.49 15.02
N ASN A 40 1.45 7.52 14.32
CA ASN A 40 2.83 7.97 14.28
C ASN A 40 3.84 6.88 13.83
N PHE A 41 3.45 5.99 12.89
CA PHE A 41 4.33 4.97 12.35
C PHE A 41 5.41 5.56 11.44
N ASP A 42 6.46 4.80 11.15
CA ASP A 42 7.63 5.31 10.44
C ASP A 42 7.43 5.41 8.93
N PHE A 43 6.61 4.53 8.35
CA PHE A 43 6.46 4.42 6.90
C PHE A 43 5.02 4.09 6.50
N TYR A 44 4.49 4.81 5.53
CA TYR A 44 3.26 4.47 4.85
C TYR A 44 3.47 4.51 3.34
N ALA A 45 2.78 3.65 2.59
CA ALA A 45 2.80 3.69 1.14
C ALA A 45 1.46 3.24 0.54
N GLY A 46 1.06 3.92 -0.53
CA GLY A 46 -0.16 3.61 -1.27
C GLY A 46 -0.38 4.58 -2.43
N SER A 47 -1.59 4.60 -2.96
CA SER A 47 -1.91 5.52 -4.06
C SER A 47 -1.92 6.99 -3.60
N ASP A 48 -2.82 7.33 -2.70
CA ASP A 48 -2.96 8.67 -2.12
C ASP A 48 -3.95 8.64 -0.94
N PHE A 49 -4.42 9.81 -0.47
CA PHE A 49 -5.56 9.96 0.43
C PHE A 49 -6.85 10.16 -0.37
N LEU A 50 -7.94 9.48 0.02
CA LEU A 50 -9.25 9.58 -0.65
C LEU A 50 -9.98 10.89 -0.35
N ASP A 51 -9.87 11.39 0.88
CA ASP A 51 -10.47 12.68 1.26
C ASP A 51 -9.48 13.58 2.01
N PRO A 52 -8.45 14.13 1.32
CA PRO A 52 -7.43 14.93 1.98
C PRO A 52 -7.91 16.30 2.45
N THR A 53 -9.15 16.69 2.16
CA THR A 53 -9.70 18.03 2.43
C THR A 53 -10.97 18.00 3.27
N ASN A 54 -11.42 16.86 3.74
CA ASN A 54 -12.67 16.67 4.49
C ASN A 54 -13.90 17.17 3.73
N LYS A 55 -14.04 16.79 2.47
CA LYS A 55 -15.15 17.25 1.60
C LYS A 55 -16.53 16.85 2.11
N LYS A 56 -16.63 15.77 2.89
CA LYS A 56 -17.90 15.27 3.44
C LYS A 56 -18.45 16.13 4.58
N ALA A 57 -17.61 16.89 5.26
CA ALA A 57 -18.03 17.82 6.30
C ALA A 57 -18.38 19.18 5.66
N ALA A 58 -19.62 19.34 5.20
CA ALA A 58 -20.09 20.57 4.58
C ALA A 58 -19.80 21.79 5.46
N GLY A 59 -19.11 22.79 4.90
CA GLY A 59 -18.72 24.01 5.60
C GLY A 59 -17.51 23.88 6.54
N SER A 60 -16.80 22.75 6.55
CA SER A 60 -15.61 22.61 7.37
C SER A 60 -14.42 23.39 6.79
N ASN A 61 -13.74 24.16 7.65
CA ASN A 61 -12.44 24.77 7.37
C ASN A 61 -11.30 23.82 7.77
N SER A 62 -11.49 22.51 7.61
CA SER A 62 -10.49 21.50 7.96
C SER A 62 -9.19 21.73 7.21
N GLU A 63 -8.07 21.68 7.92
CA GLU A 63 -6.76 21.75 7.29
C GLU A 63 -6.52 20.52 6.41
N ARG A 64 -5.83 20.67 5.28
CA ARG A 64 -5.53 19.56 4.38
C ARG A 64 -4.62 18.54 5.05
N LEU A 65 -4.92 17.24 4.87
CA LEU A 65 -4.10 16.15 5.43
C LEU A 65 -2.62 16.28 5.04
N TYR A 66 -2.31 16.70 3.82
CA TYR A 66 -0.90 16.89 3.41
C TYR A 66 -0.16 17.92 4.29
N THR A 67 -0.84 18.99 4.71
CA THR A 67 -0.24 19.98 5.62
C THR A 67 -0.09 19.42 7.02
N LEU A 68 -1.05 18.63 7.49
CA LEU A 68 -1.02 18.01 8.81
C LEU A 68 0.09 16.95 8.91
N VAL A 69 0.25 16.09 7.88
CA VAL A 69 1.33 15.09 7.85
C VAL A 69 2.72 15.75 7.78
N ASP A 70 2.86 16.87 7.06
CA ASP A 70 4.10 17.65 7.02
C ASP A 70 4.43 18.21 8.41
N LYS A 71 3.45 18.84 9.08
CA LYS A 71 3.58 19.33 10.46
C LYS A 71 3.92 18.23 11.47
N ALA A 72 3.45 16.99 11.22
CA ALA A 72 3.78 15.82 12.03
C ALA A 72 5.17 15.23 11.73
N GLY A 73 5.92 15.85 10.83
CA GLY A 73 7.30 15.47 10.50
C GLY A 73 7.41 14.37 9.44
N TYR A 74 6.36 14.10 8.70
CA TYR A 74 6.44 13.16 7.57
C TYR A 74 6.96 13.86 6.32
N THR A 75 7.88 13.19 5.64
CA THR A 75 8.25 13.55 4.27
C THR A 75 7.33 12.84 3.29
N ILE A 76 6.64 13.59 2.43
CA ILE A 76 5.87 13.00 1.33
C ILE A 76 6.78 12.83 0.11
N ALA A 77 6.88 11.59 -0.39
CA ALA A 77 7.52 11.26 -1.66
C ALA A 77 6.46 10.85 -2.70
N ARG A 78 6.56 11.39 -3.92
CA ARG A 78 5.65 11.12 -5.01
C ARG A 78 6.32 10.25 -6.09
N GLY A 79 6.00 8.95 -6.08
CA GLY A 79 6.63 7.94 -6.93
C GLY A 79 8.00 7.47 -6.43
N TYR A 80 8.43 6.30 -6.93
CA TYR A 80 9.63 5.62 -6.44
C TYR A 80 10.92 6.43 -6.64
N LYS A 81 11.05 7.17 -7.74
CA LYS A 81 12.23 8.03 -7.99
C LYS A 81 12.36 9.18 -6.99
N ASP A 82 11.24 9.77 -6.58
CA ASP A 82 11.23 10.83 -5.56
C ASP A 82 11.53 10.25 -4.17
N TYR A 83 10.99 9.07 -3.86
CA TYR A 83 11.35 8.30 -2.68
C TYR A 83 12.88 8.11 -2.57
N GLN A 84 13.55 7.65 -3.62
CA GLN A 84 14.99 7.42 -3.62
C GLN A 84 15.80 8.68 -3.27
N LYS A 85 15.32 9.86 -3.68
CA LYS A 85 15.98 11.14 -3.36
C LYS A 85 15.77 11.58 -1.91
N LYS A 86 14.58 11.34 -1.36
CA LYS A 86 14.14 11.87 -0.07
C LYS A 86 14.42 10.92 1.10
N ALA A 87 14.32 9.62 0.87
CA ALA A 87 14.32 8.60 1.91
C ALA A 87 15.51 8.68 2.88
N LYS A 88 16.72 8.96 2.37
CA LYS A 88 17.94 9.01 3.20
C LYS A 88 17.92 10.13 4.25
N LYS A 89 17.17 11.20 4.02
CA LYS A 89 17.11 12.40 4.87
C LYS A 89 15.84 12.47 5.72
N SER A 90 14.97 11.46 5.60
CA SER A 90 13.67 11.46 6.28
C SER A 90 13.68 10.49 7.45
N ASP A 91 13.10 10.91 8.57
CA ASP A 91 12.88 10.06 9.75
C ASP A 91 11.56 9.29 9.63
N LYS A 92 10.52 9.94 9.09
CA LYS A 92 9.21 9.36 8.76
C LYS A 92 8.85 9.70 7.32
N LEU A 93 8.21 8.76 6.60
CA LEU A 93 7.94 8.94 5.17
C LEU A 93 6.59 8.36 4.76
N ILE A 94 5.87 9.11 3.91
CA ILE A 94 4.69 8.62 3.19
C ILE A 94 5.04 8.59 1.70
N LEU A 95 5.05 7.38 1.11
CA LEU A 95 5.25 7.18 -0.32
C LEU A 95 3.90 7.09 -1.03
N LEU A 96 3.59 8.07 -1.86
CA LEU A 96 2.37 8.14 -2.65
C LEU A 96 2.69 8.00 -4.15
N GLN A 97 1.69 7.64 -4.95
CA GLN A 97 1.87 7.60 -6.40
C GLN A 97 2.24 8.99 -6.98
N PRO A 98 2.78 9.07 -8.21
CA PRO A 98 3.10 10.33 -8.85
C PRO A 98 1.90 11.29 -8.88
N ALA A 99 2.14 12.58 -8.72
CA ALA A 99 1.08 13.61 -8.75
C ALA A 99 0.34 13.70 -10.09
N THR A 100 0.88 13.10 -11.13
CA THR A 100 0.25 12.99 -12.47
C THR A 100 -0.77 11.86 -12.57
N ALA A 101 -0.89 11.02 -11.55
CA ALA A 101 -1.90 9.97 -11.50
C ALA A 101 -3.31 10.58 -11.45
N THR A 102 -4.23 9.99 -12.18
CA THR A 102 -5.60 10.50 -12.33
C THR A 102 -6.57 9.94 -11.30
N ASP A 103 -6.21 8.81 -10.69
CA ASP A 103 -7.01 8.13 -9.68
C ASP A 103 -6.22 8.04 -8.37
N ASN A 104 -6.84 8.50 -7.28
CA ASN A 104 -6.26 8.45 -5.94
C ASN A 104 -6.63 7.16 -5.18
N SER A 105 -7.56 6.37 -5.69
CA SER A 105 -8.09 5.20 -4.98
C SER A 105 -7.13 4.02 -4.97
N ALA A 106 -6.34 3.86 -6.03
CA ALA A 106 -5.35 2.80 -6.17
C ALA A 106 -4.23 3.18 -7.15
N ILE A 107 -3.10 2.48 -7.09
CA ILE A 107 -2.13 2.49 -8.20
C ILE A 107 -2.75 1.74 -9.41
N PRO A 108 -2.33 2.00 -10.65
CA PRO A 108 -2.89 1.31 -11.82
C PRO A 108 -2.83 -0.21 -11.70
N TYR A 109 -3.81 -0.92 -12.29
CA TYR A 109 -3.76 -2.38 -12.39
C TYR A 109 -2.47 -2.83 -13.07
N ALA A 110 -1.93 -3.96 -12.63
CA ALA A 110 -0.67 -4.48 -13.15
C ALA A 110 -0.68 -4.67 -14.67
N ILE A 111 -1.83 -5.08 -15.22
CA ILE A 111 -2.06 -5.25 -16.66
C ILE A 111 -2.07 -3.90 -17.42
N ASP A 112 -2.45 -2.79 -16.78
CA ASP A 112 -2.60 -1.46 -17.41
C ASP A 112 -1.42 -0.53 -17.15
N ARG A 113 -0.43 -0.96 -16.36
CA ARG A 113 0.69 -0.11 -15.95
C ARG A 113 1.50 0.43 -17.10
N LYS A 114 1.84 1.71 -16.97
CA LYS A 114 2.71 2.42 -17.89
C LYS A 114 4.06 2.71 -17.24
N LYS A 115 5.03 3.05 -18.06
CA LYS A 115 6.37 3.42 -17.57
C LYS A 115 6.28 4.63 -16.63
N GLY A 116 6.66 4.43 -15.40
CA GLY A 116 6.67 5.46 -14.34
C GLY A 116 5.57 5.30 -13.29
N ASP A 117 4.60 4.41 -13.53
CA ASP A 117 3.66 4.01 -12.50
C ASP A 117 4.39 3.19 -11.43
N MET A 118 3.95 3.32 -10.19
CA MET A 118 4.49 2.51 -9.10
C MET A 118 3.99 1.06 -9.19
N THR A 119 4.83 0.14 -8.74
CA THR A 119 4.52 -1.27 -8.57
C THR A 119 4.49 -1.64 -7.09
N LEU A 120 3.79 -2.71 -6.73
CA LEU A 120 3.82 -3.21 -5.36
C LEU A 120 5.23 -3.68 -4.97
N THR A 121 6.00 -4.19 -5.93
CA THR A 121 7.43 -4.51 -5.77
C THR A 121 8.25 -3.29 -5.32
N GLU A 122 8.07 -2.12 -5.97
CA GLU A 122 8.76 -0.88 -5.61
C GLU A 122 8.33 -0.38 -4.22
N ILE A 123 7.03 -0.46 -3.90
CA ILE A 123 6.47 -0.09 -2.60
C ILE A 123 7.07 -0.97 -1.50
N THR A 124 7.10 -2.29 -1.70
CA THR A 124 7.67 -3.25 -0.74
C THR A 124 9.15 -3.01 -0.52
N ARG A 125 9.91 -2.83 -1.61
CA ARG A 125 11.35 -2.51 -1.54
C ARG A 125 11.60 -1.19 -0.82
N ALA A 126 10.76 -0.18 -1.06
CA ALA A 126 10.84 1.09 -0.35
C ALA A 126 10.62 0.91 1.16
N GLY A 127 9.58 0.17 1.55
CA GLY A 127 9.27 -0.10 2.95
C GLY A 127 10.42 -0.83 3.67
N ILE A 128 10.90 -1.94 3.11
CA ILE A 128 12.02 -2.70 3.66
C ILE A 128 13.26 -1.81 3.79
N ASN A 129 13.68 -1.13 2.72
CA ASN A 129 14.88 -0.28 2.75
C ASN A 129 14.75 0.90 3.72
N PHE A 130 13.54 1.43 3.91
CA PHE A 130 13.33 2.54 4.83
C PHE A 130 13.36 2.08 6.28
N LEU A 131 12.70 0.97 6.59
CA LEU A 131 12.57 0.46 7.95
C LEU A 131 13.84 -0.23 8.44
N SER A 132 14.61 -0.85 7.55
CA SER A 132 15.86 -1.53 7.88
C SER A 132 17.07 -0.60 8.03
N LYS A 133 16.92 0.72 7.94
CA LYS A 133 18.02 1.68 8.18
C LYS A 133 18.69 1.51 9.55
N ASP A 134 17.95 1.02 10.53
CA ASP A 134 18.43 0.71 11.86
C ASP A 134 17.85 -0.65 12.28
N LEU A 135 18.57 -1.71 12.00
CA LEU A 135 18.16 -3.09 12.32
C LEU A 135 18.17 -3.39 13.82
N SER A 136 18.85 -2.59 14.64
CA SER A 136 18.88 -2.79 16.09
C SER A 136 17.50 -2.70 16.74
N LYS A 137 16.55 -2.01 16.10
CA LYS A 137 15.17 -1.83 16.59
C LYS A 137 14.20 -2.89 16.06
N GLY A 138 14.58 -3.61 15.02
CA GLY A 138 13.67 -4.44 14.25
C GLY A 138 12.54 -3.64 13.59
N PHE A 139 11.75 -4.26 12.74
CA PHE A 139 10.59 -3.61 12.14
C PHE A 139 9.44 -4.57 11.88
N PHE A 140 8.25 -4.01 11.76
CA PHE A 140 7.07 -4.65 11.19
C PHE A 140 6.71 -3.94 9.89
N LEU A 141 6.42 -4.70 8.83
CA LEU A 141 5.91 -4.16 7.57
C LEU A 141 4.72 -5.00 7.11
N MET A 142 3.57 -4.35 6.98
CA MET A 142 2.41 -4.91 6.29
C MET A 142 2.44 -4.46 4.83
N VAL A 143 2.16 -5.38 3.91
CA VAL A 143 2.04 -5.11 2.47
C VAL A 143 0.78 -5.75 1.94
N GLU A 144 -0.07 -4.97 1.29
CA GLU A 144 -1.35 -5.41 0.76
C GLU A 144 -1.40 -5.32 -0.78
N GLY A 145 -1.76 -6.43 -1.41
CA GLY A 145 -2.18 -6.48 -2.81
C GLY A 145 -3.69 -6.23 -2.95
N GLY A 146 -4.19 -5.07 -2.50
CA GLY A 146 -5.62 -4.77 -2.38
C GLY A 146 -6.39 -4.79 -3.69
N LYS A 147 -5.72 -4.73 -4.83
CA LYS A 147 -6.37 -4.78 -6.14
C LYS A 147 -6.68 -6.21 -6.62
N ILE A 148 -6.16 -7.23 -5.97
CA ILE A 148 -6.59 -8.63 -6.20
C ILE A 148 -8.09 -8.74 -5.89
N ASP A 149 -8.51 -8.25 -4.73
CA ASP A 149 -9.91 -8.22 -4.33
C ASP A 149 -10.80 -7.47 -5.33
N TRP A 150 -10.39 -6.29 -5.77
CA TRP A 150 -11.17 -5.49 -6.71
C TRP A 150 -11.35 -6.17 -8.06
N ALA A 151 -10.32 -6.81 -8.59
CA ALA A 151 -10.40 -7.58 -9.83
C ALA A 151 -11.29 -8.82 -9.66
N CYS A 152 -11.24 -9.47 -8.48
CA CYS A 152 -12.12 -10.58 -8.14
C CYS A 152 -13.59 -10.15 -8.07
N HIS A 153 -13.91 -9.00 -7.48
CA HIS A 153 -15.26 -8.43 -7.46
C HIS A 153 -15.81 -8.17 -8.87
N SER A 154 -14.93 -7.80 -9.80
CA SER A 154 -15.28 -7.59 -11.20
C SER A 154 -15.36 -8.88 -12.01
N ASN A 155 -15.02 -10.03 -11.43
CA ASN A 155 -14.88 -11.33 -12.11
C ASN A 155 -13.92 -11.27 -13.32
N ASP A 156 -12.92 -10.40 -13.27
CA ASP A 156 -11.89 -10.23 -14.28
C ASP A 156 -10.68 -11.12 -13.97
N ALA A 157 -10.74 -12.37 -14.43
CA ALA A 157 -9.73 -13.37 -14.15
C ALA A 157 -8.34 -12.97 -14.68
N ALA A 158 -8.25 -12.32 -15.85
CA ALA A 158 -6.98 -11.89 -16.42
C ALA A 158 -6.29 -10.88 -15.48
N THR A 159 -7.01 -9.85 -15.04
CA THR A 159 -6.51 -8.85 -14.09
C THR A 159 -6.16 -9.47 -12.75
N VAL A 160 -6.98 -10.41 -12.21
CA VAL A 160 -6.66 -11.14 -10.96
C VAL A 160 -5.30 -11.82 -11.06
N PHE A 161 -5.01 -12.55 -12.13
CA PHE A 161 -3.72 -13.23 -12.29
C PHE A 161 -2.56 -12.22 -12.34
N HIS A 162 -2.72 -11.09 -13.01
CA HIS A 162 -1.69 -10.06 -13.05
C HIS A 162 -1.44 -9.41 -11.69
N GLU A 163 -2.50 -9.16 -10.89
CA GLU A 163 -2.37 -8.61 -9.54
C GLU A 163 -1.74 -9.63 -8.58
N VAL A 164 -2.08 -10.92 -8.69
CA VAL A 164 -1.42 -11.99 -7.92
C VAL A 164 0.06 -12.10 -8.27
N MET A 165 0.43 -11.98 -9.55
CA MET A 165 1.83 -11.95 -9.97
C MET A 165 2.57 -10.71 -9.45
N ASP A 166 1.91 -9.55 -9.36
CA ASP A 166 2.50 -8.34 -8.76
C ASP A 166 2.76 -8.53 -7.26
N MET A 167 1.83 -9.20 -6.56
CA MET A 167 2.03 -9.59 -5.15
C MET A 167 3.16 -10.61 -4.99
N ASP A 168 3.25 -11.62 -5.85
CA ASP A 168 4.33 -12.60 -5.85
C ASP A 168 5.71 -11.93 -6.02
N ASN A 169 5.80 -10.98 -6.94
CA ASN A 169 7.01 -10.17 -7.12
C ASN A 169 7.35 -9.32 -5.87
N ALA A 170 6.35 -8.82 -5.16
CA ALA A 170 6.54 -8.11 -3.90
C ALA A 170 7.03 -9.05 -2.78
N ILE A 171 6.46 -10.26 -2.68
CA ILE A 171 6.90 -11.31 -1.76
C ILE A 171 8.35 -11.69 -2.04
N LYS A 172 8.75 -11.78 -3.32
CA LYS A 172 10.14 -12.06 -3.69
C LYS A 172 11.11 -11.02 -3.13
N VAL A 173 10.73 -9.74 -3.10
CA VAL A 173 11.57 -8.70 -2.47
C VAL A 173 11.72 -8.93 -0.96
N ALA A 174 10.65 -9.36 -0.28
CA ALA A 174 10.73 -9.71 1.13
C ALA A 174 11.59 -10.97 1.35
N TYR A 175 11.51 -11.94 0.45
CA TYR A 175 12.33 -13.14 0.49
C TYR A 175 13.82 -12.85 0.27
N GLU A 176 14.16 -11.92 -0.65
CA GLU A 176 15.54 -11.42 -0.83
C GLU A 176 16.12 -10.83 0.47
N PHE A 177 15.29 -10.18 1.28
CA PHE A 177 15.70 -9.69 2.61
C PHE A 177 15.84 -10.84 3.62
N TYR A 178 14.90 -11.80 3.63
CA TYR A 178 14.98 -13.01 4.46
C TYR A 178 16.27 -13.78 4.21
N GLU A 179 16.70 -13.97 2.95
CA GLU A 179 17.94 -14.69 2.62
C GLU A 179 19.19 -14.06 3.25
N GLN A 180 19.14 -12.75 3.53
CA GLN A 180 20.23 -12.02 4.20
C GLN A 180 20.10 -12.05 5.73
N HIS A 181 18.91 -12.33 6.27
CA HIS A 181 18.58 -12.29 7.69
C HIS A 181 17.67 -13.46 8.10
N PRO A 182 18.06 -14.73 7.82
CA PRO A 182 17.14 -15.87 7.93
C PRO A 182 16.71 -16.20 9.36
N ASP A 183 17.57 -15.95 10.34
CA ASP A 183 17.29 -16.26 11.75
C ASP A 183 16.48 -15.15 12.46
N GLU A 184 16.29 -14.01 11.82
CA GLU A 184 15.67 -12.81 12.41
C GLU A 184 14.45 -12.31 11.63
N THR A 185 14.04 -13.01 10.56
CA THR A 185 12.94 -12.59 9.69
C THR A 185 11.82 -13.62 9.66
N LEU A 186 10.60 -13.17 9.90
CA LEU A 186 9.38 -13.94 9.67
C LEU A 186 8.59 -13.31 8.54
N ILE A 187 8.27 -14.08 7.49
CA ILE A 187 7.35 -13.69 6.42
C ILE A 187 6.05 -14.48 6.59
N VAL A 188 4.93 -13.76 6.64
CA VAL A 188 3.58 -14.34 6.67
C VAL A 188 2.85 -13.90 5.42
N VAL A 189 2.32 -14.85 4.64
CA VAL A 189 1.49 -14.59 3.46
C VAL A 189 0.11 -15.18 3.71
N THR A 190 -0.91 -14.35 3.62
CA THR A 190 -2.29 -14.75 3.88
C THR A 190 -3.25 -13.91 3.05
N ALA A 191 -4.49 -14.37 2.90
CA ALA A 191 -5.62 -13.54 2.49
C ALA A 191 -6.47 -13.23 3.73
N ASP A 192 -7.25 -12.16 3.67
CA ASP A 192 -8.25 -11.79 4.67
C ASP A 192 -9.58 -12.54 4.43
N HIS A 193 -9.95 -12.78 3.17
CA HIS A 193 -11.10 -13.56 2.71
C HIS A 193 -10.93 -13.98 1.25
N GLU A 194 -11.80 -14.83 0.75
CA GLU A 194 -11.97 -15.08 -0.67
C GLU A 194 -12.88 -14.01 -1.30
N THR A 195 -12.79 -13.81 -2.62
CA THR A 195 -13.64 -12.90 -3.37
C THR A 195 -13.89 -13.45 -4.76
N GLY A 196 -15.13 -13.36 -5.25
CA GLY A 196 -15.51 -13.74 -6.62
C GLY A 196 -15.61 -15.24 -6.87
N GLY A 197 -15.28 -16.10 -5.90
CA GLY A 197 -15.47 -17.56 -5.98
C GLY A 197 -14.55 -18.27 -6.96
N ILE A 198 -13.36 -17.73 -7.28
CA ILE A 198 -12.39 -18.43 -8.13
C ILE A 198 -11.79 -19.59 -7.34
N VAL A 199 -11.98 -20.82 -7.83
CA VAL A 199 -11.43 -22.02 -7.23
C VAL A 199 -10.69 -22.87 -8.26
N LEU A 200 -9.59 -23.50 -7.84
CA LEU A 200 -8.90 -24.50 -8.64
C LEU A 200 -9.63 -25.85 -8.49
N GLY A 201 -10.28 -26.31 -9.55
CA GLY A 201 -10.94 -27.61 -9.61
C GLY A 201 -10.04 -28.73 -10.11
N LYS A 202 -10.54 -29.97 -10.09
CA LYS A 202 -9.93 -31.13 -10.77
C LYS A 202 -10.61 -31.34 -12.11
N GLY A 203 -9.85 -31.52 -13.20
CA GLY A 203 -10.37 -31.89 -14.52
C GLY A 203 -9.57 -31.22 -15.65
N PRO A 204 -9.83 -31.69 -16.90
CA PRO A 204 -9.29 -31.01 -18.07
C PRO A 204 -10.07 -29.71 -18.31
N TYR A 205 -9.46 -28.57 -18.03
CA TYR A 205 -9.99 -27.26 -18.38
C TYR A 205 -8.87 -26.38 -18.94
N THR A 206 -9.25 -25.51 -19.84
CA THR A 206 -8.37 -24.54 -20.44
C THR A 206 -8.79 -23.16 -19.94
N LEU A 207 -7.87 -22.43 -19.30
CA LEU A 207 -8.10 -21.05 -18.93
C LEU A 207 -7.95 -20.18 -20.19
N ASN A 208 -8.98 -19.40 -20.51
CA ASN A 208 -8.88 -18.34 -21.50
C ASN A 208 -8.58 -17.03 -20.76
N LEU A 209 -7.36 -16.56 -20.87
CA LEU A 209 -6.89 -15.32 -20.21
C LEU A 209 -6.97 -14.10 -21.14
N GLN A 210 -7.64 -14.20 -22.27
CA GLN A 210 -7.91 -13.07 -23.14
C GLN A 210 -9.17 -12.34 -22.63
N ALA A 211 -8.96 -11.13 -22.12
CA ALA A 211 -10.01 -10.18 -21.78
C ALA A 211 -10.22 -9.21 -22.95
#